data_8e105f68ffdb3399c0774f969af85ec9
#
_entry.id   8e105f68ffdb3399c0774f969af85ec9
#
_cell.length_a   1.000
_cell.length_b   1.000
_cell.length_c   1.000
_cell.angle_alpha   90.00
_cell.angle_beta   90.00
_cell.angle_gamma   90.00
#
_symmetry.space_group_name_H-M   'P 1'
#
loop_
_entity.id
_entity.type
_entity.pdbx_description
1 polymer ?
#
loop_
_entity_poly.entity_id
_entity_poly.type
_entity_poly.pdbx_seq_one_letter_code
_entity_poly.pdbx_strand_id
1 'polypeptide(L)'
;QMCIRDRTSRGCPYRCSYCLSSIDKKVRLRDIDVVKRELQFFLDQNVKQVKFIDRTFNCDHKHAMEIWEYIYKHDNGVTNFHFEISADILREEEIVLLNRFRPGLAQLEIGVQSTNPETIRAIHRVMDVDKLEKIVAAIHRGQNIHQHLDLIAGLPYEDYESFGRSFDRVYAMQPEQLQLGFLKV
;
A
#
# COMPACT_ATOMS: atom_id res chain seq x y z
N GLN A 1 7.08 21.74 4.05
CA GLN A 1 5.83 20.95 4.04
C GLN A 1 5.95 19.88 5.11
N MET A 2 5.10 19.92 6.14
CA MET A 2 5.21 19.00 7.27
C MET A 2 4.49 17.68 6.90
N CYS A 3 5.26 16.59 6.75
CA CYS A 3 4.74 15.24 6.61
C CYS A 3 4.96 14.51 7.95
N ILE A 4 3.89 14.10 8.59
CA ILE A 4 3.96 13.28 9.81
C ILE A 4 4.08 11.82 9.41
N ARG A 5 4.93 11.07 10.10
CA ARG A 5 5.03 9.62 9.99
C ARG A 5 4.43 8.98 11.22
N ASP A 6 3.44 8.14 11.01
CA ASP A 6 2.79 7.39 12.08
C ASP A 6 2.83 5.89 11.81
N ARG A 7 2.41 5.10 12.78
CA ARG A 7 2.41 3.64 12.68
C ARG A 7 1.29 3.05 13.53
N THR A 8 0.47 2.19 12.90
CA THR A 8 -0.63 1.50 13.58
C THR A 8 -0.29 0.04 13.93
N SER A 9 0.77 -0.50 13.32
CA SER A 9 1.24 -1.86 13.55
C SER A 9 2.76 -1.98 13.51
N ARG A 10 3.30 -3.08 14.02
CA ARG A 10 4.69 -3.49 13.88
C ARG A 10 4.76 -4.92 13.38
N GLY A 11 5.81 -5.25 12.63
CA GLY A 11 6.03 -6.55 12.01
C GLY A 11 5.38 -6.61 10.61
N CYS A 12 5.68 -7.70 9.88
CA CYS A 12 5.12 -8.00 8.56
C CYS A 12 4.88 -9.50 8.46
N PRO A 13 3.72 -9.97 8.00
CA PRO A 13 3.45 -11.41 7.90
C PRO A 13 4.23 -12.09 6.76
N TYR A 14 4.73 -11.30 5.82
CA TYR A 14 5.45 -11.79 4.64
C TYR A 14 6.93 -12.06 4.91
N ARG A 15 7.56 -12.84 4.01
CA ARG A 15 8.94 -13.31 4.13
C ARG A 15 9.81 -12.93 2.94
N CYS A 16 9.51 -11.79 2.31
CA CYS A 16 10.25 -11.35 1.13
C CYS A 16 11.75 -11.27 1.43
N SER A 17 12.57 -12.00 0.66
CA SER A 17 14.00 -12.18 0.95
C SER A 17 14.83 -10.91 0.84
N TYR A 18 14.38 -9.94 0.06
CA TYR A 18 15.05 -8.64 -0.13
C TYR A 18 14.66 -7.60 0.95
N CYS A 19 13.68 -7.91 1.80
CA CYS A 19 13.09 -6.91 2.68
C CYS A 19 13.52 -7.11 4.14
N LEU A 20 14.11 -6.09 4.76
CA LEU A 20 14.48 -6.09 6.18
C LEU A 20 13.27 -6.32 7.11
N SER A 21 12.07 -5.98 6.69
CA SER A 21 10.85 -6.18 7.47
C SER A 21 10.46 -7.65 7.63
N SER A 22 11.04 -8.55 6.84
CA SER A 22 10.84 -9.99 6.94
C SER A 22 11.46 -10.61 8.20
N ILE A 23 12.30 -9.86 8.92
CA ILE A 23 12.95 -10.29 10.17
C ILE A 23 11.91 -10.37 11.30
N ASP A 24 11.03 -9.38 11.43
CA ASP A 24 9.98 -9.30 12.45
C ASP A 24 8.63 -9.77 11.87
N LYS A 25 8.36 -11.06 11.99
CA LYS A 25 7.20 -11.74 11.38
C LYS A 25 5.91 -11.62 12.20
N LYS A 26 6.02 -11.24 13.47
CA LYS A 26 4.86 -11.13 14.35
C LYS A 26 4.22 -9.77 14.20
N VAL A 27 3.06 -9.73 13.57
CA VAL A 27 2.27 -8.51 13.51
C VAL A 27 1.70 -8.19 14.89
N ARG A 28 1.90 -6.98 15.35
CA ARG A 28 1.38 -6.42 16.61
C ARG A 28 0.65 -5.12 16.28
N LEU A 29 -0.65 -5.16 16.43
CA LEU A 29 -1.51 -4.00 16.23
C LEU A 29 -1.48 -3.11 17.48
N ARG A 30 -1.56 -1.81 17.27
CA ARG A 30 -1.80 -0.84 18.34
C ARG A 30 -3.28 -0.85 18.71
N ASP A 31 -3.57 -0.44 19.92
CA ASP A 31 -4.95 -0.24 20.37
C ASP A 31 -5.66 0.76 19.45
N ILE A 32 -6.82 0.37 18.94
CA ILE A 32 -7.54 1.13 17.92
C ILE A 32 -8.04 2.48 18.42
N ASP A 33 -8.39 2.58 19.71
CA ASP A 33 -8.85 3.84 20.29
C ASP A 33 -7.69 4.83 20.46
N VAL A 34 -6.48 4.33 20.70
CA VAL A 34 -5.26 5.16 20.70
C VAL A 34 -5.01 5.69 19.29
N VAL A 35 -5.08 4.83 18.27
CA VAL A 35 -4.90 5.23 16.86
C VAL A 35 -5.94 6.28 16.47
N LYS A 36 -7.22 6.06 16.79
CA LYS A 36 -8.29 7.03 16.49
C LYS A 36 -8.08 8.38 17.15
N ARG A 37 -7.59 8.44 18.40
CA ARG A 37 -7.25 9.71 19.07
C ARG A 37 -6.11 10.46 18.39
N GLU A 38 -5.09 9.75 17.92
CA GLU A 38 -3.98 10.35 17.17
C GLU A 38 -4.44 10.87 15.80
N LEU A 39 -5.26 10.08 15.10
CA LEU A 39 -5.88 10.52 13.85
C LEU A 39 -6.69 11.80 14.02
N GLN A 40 -7.53 11.86 15.08
CA GLN A 40 -8.32 13.07 15.38
C GLN A 40 -7.41 14.26 15.64
N PHE A 41 -6.34 14.08 16.39
CA PHE A 41 -5.35 15.14 16.61
C PHE A 41 -4.76 15.66 15.30
N PHE A 42 -4.38 14.78 14.36
CA PHE A 42 -3.85 15.21 13.07
C PHE A 42 -4.89 15.96 12.23
N LEU A 43 -6.13 15.51 12.25
CA LEU A 43 -7.25 16.15 11.56
C LEU A 43 -7.55 17.53 12.14
N ASP A 44 -7.58 17.68 13.47
CA ASP A 44 -7.84 18.94 14.17
C ASP A 44 -6.71 19.97 13.91
N GLN A 45 -5.47 19.49 13.76
CA GLN A 45 -4.32 20.35 13.43
C GLN A 45 -4.18 20.63 11.92
N ASN A 46 -5.10 20.15 11.08
CA ASN A 46 -5.05 20.31 9.63
C ASN A 46 -3.68 19.88 9.04
N VAL A 47 -3.14 18.76 9.52
CA VAL A 47 -1.88 18.21 9.04
C VAL A 47 -2.03 17.88 7.55
N LYS A 48 -1.15 18.43 6.72
CA LYS A 48 -1.25 18.27 5.25
C LYS A 48 -1.14 16.82 4.82
N GLN A 49 -0.20 16.07 5.41
CA GLN A 49 0.04 14.67 5.05
C GLN A 49 0.45 13.84 6.26
N VAL A 50 -0.19 12.69 6.41
CA VAL A 50 0.18 11.64 7.36
C VAL A 50 0.56 10.40 6.58
N LYS A 51 1.83 9.96 6.64
CA LYS A 51 2.30 8.71 6.06
C LYS A 51 2.33 7.63 7.14
N PHE A 52 1.55 6.58 6.94
CA PHE A 52 1.66 5.36 7.73
C PHE A 52 2.87 4.55 7.25
N ILE A 53 3.76 4.22 8.19
CA ILE A 53 4.96 3.43 7.94
C ILE A 53 4.79 1.97 8.40
N ASP A 54 3.55 1.49 8.40
CA ASP A 54 3.19 0.09 8.54
C ASP A 54 3.69 -0.68 7.31
N ARG A 55 4.24 -1.86 7.52
CA ARG A 55 4.88 -2.62 6.42
C ARG A 55 3.90 -3.27 5.45
N THR A 56 2.69 -3.52 5.91
CA THR A 56 1.53 -3.93 5.12
C THR A 56 0.31 -3.52 5.92
N PHE A 57 -0.17 -2.32 5.68
CA PHE A 57 -1.23 -1.70 6.49
C PHE A 57 -2.49 -2.56 6.57
N ASN A 58 -2.88 -3.17 5.46
CA ASN A 58 -4.10 -3.97 5.35
C ASN A 58 -3.91 -5.47 5.65
N CYS A 59 -2.82 -5.86 6.33
CA CYS A 59 -2.62 -7.27 6.71
C CYS A 59 -3.63 -7.78 7.74
N ASP A 60 -4.24 -6.87 8.51
CA ASP A 60 -5.42 -7.14 9.34
C ASP A 60 -6.58 -6.30 8.81
N HIS A 61 -7.54 -6.97 8.18
CA HIS A 61 -8.66 -6.31 7.50
C HIS A 61 -9.57 -5.53 8.46
N LYS A 62 -9.81 -6.07 9.66
CA LYS A 62 -10.66 -5.39 10.65
C LYS A 62 -10.02 -4.08 11.10
N HIS A 63 -8.74 -4.14 11.44
CA HIS A 63 -7.98 -2.96 11.87
C HIS A 63 -7.91 -1.89 10.77
N ALA A 64 -7.63 -2.30 9.53
CA ALA A 64 -7.59 -1.40 8.39
C ALA A 64 -8.95 -0.74 8.13
N MET A 65 -10.04 -1.53 8.11
CA MET A 65 -11.40 -1.01 7.92
C MET A 65 -11.79 0.00 8.98
N GLU A 66 -11.51 -0.28 10.26
CA GLU A 66 -11.83 0.64 11.34
C GLU A 66 -11.10 1.99 11.22
N ILE A 67 -9.85 1.97 10.73
CA ILE A 67 -9.07 3.19 10.49
C ILE A 67 -9.62 3.94 9.26
N TRP A 68 -9.84 3.26 8.14
CA TRP A 68 -10.36 3.88 6.93
C TRP A 68 -11.77 4.45 7.12
N GLU A 69 -12.65 3.74 7.84
CA GLU A 69 -13.97 4.26 8.20
C GLU A 69 -13.88 5.51 9.08
N TYR A 70 -12.96 5.50 10.06
CA TYR A 70 -12.75 6.65 10.93
C TYR A 70 -12.30 7.88 10.12
N ILE A 71 -11.31 7.71 9.24
CA ILE A 71 -10.81 8.75 8.35
C ILE A 71 -11.92 9.27 7.43
N TYR A 72 -12.72 8.37 6.84
CA TYR A 72 -13.83 8.73 5.98
C TYR A 72 -14.89 9.58 6.70
N LYS A 73 -15.24 9.20 7.93
CA LYS A 73 -16.27 9.88 8.74
C LYS A 73 -15.82 11.24 9.28
N HIS A 74 -14.51 11.42 9.49
CA HIS A 74 -13.96 12.64 10.12
C HIS A 74 -13.08 13.46 9.16
N ASP A 75 -13.19 13.23 7.86
CA ASP A 75 -12.41 13.97 6.87
C ASP A 75 -12.59 15.48 7.02
N ASN A 76 -11.46 16.18 7.17
CA ASN A 76 -11.40 17.65 7.31
C ASN A 76 -11.24 18.39 5.96
N GLY A 77 -11.25 17.68 4.83
CA GLY A 77 -11.04 18.27 3.51
C GLY A 77 -9.59 18.67 3.19
N VAL A 78 -8.64 18.51 4.11
CA VAL A 78 -7.26 18.99 4.01
C VAL A 78 -6.24 17.86 4.06
N THR A 79 -6.38 16.95 5.04
CA THR A 79 -5.37 15.93 5.33
C THR A 79 -5.37 14.84 4.26
N ASN A 80 -4.19 14.47 3.79
CA ASN A 80 -3.93 13.30 2.95
C ASN A 80 -3.31 12.19 3.81
N PHE A 81 -3.78 10.96 3.65
CA PHE A 81 -3.26 9.77 4.32
C PHE A 81 -2.61 8.84 3.32
N HIS A 82 -1.36 8.47 3.56
CA HIS A 82 -0.57 7.60 2.70
C HIS A 82 -0.38 6.23 3.38
N PHE A 83 -0.75 5.15 2.68
CA PHE A 83 -0.71 3.77 3.18
C PHE A 83 0.14 2.89 2.29
N GLU A 84 1.02 2.06 2.88
CA GLU A 84 1.70 0.96 2.21
C GLU A 84 0.84 -0.31 2.34
N ILE A 85 0.33 -0.83 1.23
CA ILE A 85 -0.62 -1.95 1.22
C ILE A 85 -0.19 -3.11 0.32
N SER A 86 -0.80 -4.28 0.54
CA SER A 86 -0.82 -5.38 -0.41
C SER A 86 -2.18 -5.38 -1.12
N ALA A 87 -2.21 -4.98 -2.40
CA ALA A 87 -3.49 -4.76 -3.08
C ALA A 87 -4.25 -6.07 -3.32
N ASP A 88 -3.54 -7.18 -3.60
CA ASP A 88 -4.11 -8.49 -3.88
C ASP A 88 -4.90 -9.12 -2.71
N ILE A 89 -4.72 -8.62 -1.49
CA ILE A 89 -5.50 -9.08 -0.33
C ILE A 89 -6.71 -8.19 -0.02
N LEU A 90 -6.89 -7.05 -0.70
CA LEU A 90 -8.05 -6.20 -0.50
C LEU A 90 -9.35 -6.95 -0.77
N ARG A 91 -10.35 -6.67 0.04
CA ARG A 91 -11.71 -7.21 -0.05
C ARG A 91 -12.65 -6.21 -0.72
N GLU A 92 -13.78 -6.70 -1.19
CA GLU A 92 -14.76 -5.87 -1.90
C GLU A 92 -15.26 -4.70 -1.03
N GLU A 93 -15.56 -4.95 0.25
CA GLU A 93 -16.01 -3.92 1.18
C GLU A 93 -14.97 -2.80 1.38
N GLU A 94 -13.67 -3.15 1.39
CA GLU A 94 -12.58 -2.19 1.50
C GLU A 94 -12.48 -1.33 0.23
N ILE A 95 -12.60 -1.94 -0.96
CA ILE A 95 -12.58 -1.23 -2.24
C ILE A 95 -13.79 -0.29 -2.35
N VAL A 96 -14.97 -0.75 -1.93
CA VAL A 96 -16.18 0.08 -1.92
C VAL A 96 -16.00 1.29 -1.01
N LEU A 97 -15.41 1.12 0.17
CA LEU A 97 -15.15 2.23 1.09
C LEU A 97 -14.11 3.20 0.51
N LEU A 98 -12.99 2.70 -0.02
CA LEU A 98 -11.94 3.52 -0.63
C LEU A 98 -12.48 4.35 -1.81
N ASN A 99 -13.34 3.77 -2.65
CA ASN A 99 -13.97 4.49 -3.76
C ASN A 99 -14.99 5.56 -3.34
N ARG A 100 -15.33 5.64 -2.05
CA ARG A 100 -16.17 6.72 -1.49
C ARG A 100 -15.36 7.86 -0.91
N PHE A 101 -14.06 7.73 -0.82
CA PHE A 101 -13.19 8.80 -0.33
C PHE A 101 -13.23 10.01 -1.27
N ARG A 102 -13.07 11.22 -0.73
CA ARG A 102 -12.85 12.38 -1.60
C ARG A 102 -11.50 12.26 -2.34
N PRO A 103 -11.36 12.84 -3.53
CA PRO A 103 -10.06 12.95 -4.19
C PRO A 103 -9.02 13.61 -3.27
N GLY A 104 -7.84 12.98 -3.17
CA GLY A 104 -6.74 13.46 -2.33
C GLY A 104 -6.84 13.11 -0.84
N LEU A 105 -7.86 12.37 -0.38
CA LEU A 105 -7.92 11.89 1.00
C LEU A 105 -6.91 10.78 1.26
N ALA A 106 -6.74 9.85 0.31
CA ALA A 106 -5.81 8.75 0.47
C ALA A 106 -4.90 8.57 -0.75
N GLN A 107 -3.70 8.06 -0.46
CA GLN A 107 -2.73 7.56 -1.41
C GLN A 107 -2.35 6.14 -1.01
N LEU A 108 -2.32 5.21 -1.97
CA LEU A 108 -1.94 3.82 -1.76
C LEU A 108 -0.61 3.54 -2.46
N GLU A 109 0.39 3.14 -1.68
CA GLU A 109 1.67 2.64 -2.18
C GLU A 109 1.58 1.11 -2.23
N ILE A 110 1.71 0.56 -3.44
CA ILE A 110 1.47 -0.84 -3.77
C ILE A 110 2.76 -1.44 -4.34
N GLY A 111 3.45 -2.21 -3.52
CA GLY A 111 4.64 -2.91 -3.97
C GLY A 111 4.28 -4.08 -4.90
N VAL A 112 4.53 -3.97 -6.19
CA VAL A 112 4.45 -5.09 -7.15
C VAL A 112 5.78 -5.83 -7.20
N GLN A 113 6.86 -5.10 -7.34
CA GLN A 113 8.26 -5.50 -7.41
C GLN A 113 8.64 -6.19 -8.72
N SER A 114 7.90 -7.20 -9.16
CA SER A 114 8.01 -7.93 -10.42
C SER A 114 6.70 -8.61 -10.76
N THR A 115 6.45 -8.88 -12.03
CA THR A 115 5.34 -9.73 -12.50
C THR A 115 5.81 -11.09 -13.01
N ASN A 116 7.13 -11.34 -12.98
CA ASN A 116 7.71 -12.62 -13.37
C ASN A 116 7.45 -13.68 -12.26
N PRO A 117 6.73 -14.77 -12.57
CA PRO A 117 6.40 -15.79 -11.56
C PRO A 117 7.62 -16.48 -10.93
N GLU A 118 8.71 -16.62 -11.68
CA GLU A 118 9.95 -17.22 -11.19
C GLU A 118 10.64 -16.29 -10.19
N THR A 119 10.75 -15.02 -10.52
CA THR A 119 11.24 -13.96 -9.63
C THR A 119 10.43 -13.85 -8.35
N ILE A 120 9.08 -13.77 -8.47
CA ILE A 120 8.17 -13.70 -7.31
C ILE A 120 8.39 -14.87 -6.36
N ARG A 121 8.54 -16.08 -6.90
CA ARG A 121 8.81 -17.28 -6.13
C ARG A 121 10.18 -17.24 -5.46
N ALA A 122 11.21 -16.85 -6.20
CA ALA A 122 12.60 -16.79 -5.72
C ALA A 122 12.78 -15.78 -4.58
N ILE A 123 12.06 -14.64 -4.61
CA ILE A 123 12.10 -13.65 -3.54
C ILE A 123 11.12 -13.94 -2.39
N HIS A 124 10.52 -15.11 -2.38
CA HIS A 124 9.53 -15.54 -1.37
C HIS A 124 8.36 -14.56 -1.19
N ARG A 125 7.98 -13.87 -2.26
CA ARG A 125 6.84 -12.97 -2.23
C ARG A 125 5.55 -13.76 -2.46
N VAL A 126 4.55 -13.51 -1.62
CA VAL A 126 3.19 -14.03 -1.83
C VAL A 126 2.37 -12.91 -2.46
N MET A 127 2.02 -13.08 -3.72
CA MET A 127 1.23 -12.09 -4.48
C MET A 127 0.57 -12.77 -5.67
N ASP A 128 -0.70 -12.50 -5.86
CA ASP A 128 -1.46 -12.84 -7.06
C ASP A 128 -1.53 -11.62 -7.99
N VAL A 129 -0.71 -11.62 -9.05
CA VAL A 129 -0.58 -10.49 -9.98
C VAL A 129 -1.88 -10.22 -10.73
N ASP A 130 -2.61 -11.26 -11.14
CA ASP A 130 -3.86 -11.11 -11.89
C ASP A 130 -4.98 -10.54 -11.01
N LYS A 131 -4.99 -10.92 -9.74
CA LYS A 131 -5.90 -10.35 -8.76
C LYS A 131 -5.53 -8.91 -8.43
N LEU A 132 -4.24 -8.61 -8.25
CA LEU A 132 -3.73 -7.26 -8.03
C LEU A 132 -4.16 -6.32 -9.16
N GLU A 133 -3.99 -6.72 -10.42
CA GLU A 133 -4.38 -5.95 -11.59
C GLU A 133 -5.88 -5.63 -11.60
N LYS A 134 -6.74 -6.61 -11.29
CA LYS A 134 -8.19 -6.41 -11.17
C LYS A 134 -8.55 -5.42 -10.07
N ILE A 135 -7.86 -5.48 -8.94
CA ILE A 135 -8.11 -4.59 -7.80
C ILE A 135 -7.62 -3.17 -8.09
N VAL A 136 -6.43 -3.01 -8.67
CA VAL A 136 -5.91 -1.71 -9.11
C VAL A 136 -6.92 -1.05 -10.06
N ALA A 137 -7.43 -1.80 -11.05
CA ALA A 137 -8.46 -1.31 -11.97
C ALA A 137 -9.79 -0.98 -11.24
N ALA A 138 -10.16 -1.74 -10.21
CA ALA A 138 -11.38 -1.48 -9.44
C ALA A 138 -11.28 -0.19 -8.62
N ILE A 139 -10.11 0.10 -8.05
CA ILE A 139 -9.83 1.35 -7.34
C ILE A 139 -9.76 2.52 -8.34
N HIS A 140 -9.08 2.31 -9.48
CA HIS A 140 -8.93 3.34 -10.53
C HIS A 140 -10.28 3.85 -11.05
N ARG A 141 -11.32 3.01 -11.10
CA ARG A 141 -12.67 3.44 -11.49
C ARG A 141 -13.27 4.52 -10.61
N GLY A 142 -12.86 4.62 -9.36
CA GLY A 142 -13.28 5.68 -8.44
C GLY A 142 -12.69 7.05 -8.76
N GLN A 143 -11.58 7.13 -9.49
CA GLN A 143 -10.86 8.36 -9.88
C GLN A 143 -10.55 9.28 -8.68
N ASN A 144 -10.37 8.71 -7.51
CA ASN A 144 -10.25 9.46 -6.24
C ASN A 144 -9.02 9.07 -5.39
N ILE A 145 -8.42 7.92 -5.66
CA ILE A 145 -7.25 7.39 -4.94
C ILE A 145 -6.01 7.50 -5.82
N HIS A 146 -4.97 8.15 -5.30
CA HIS A 146 -3.65 8.14 -5.92
C HIS A 146 -2.99 6.78 -5.69
N GLN A 147 -2.82 6.00 -6.75
CA GLN A 147 -2.16 4.70 -6.72
C GLN A 147 -0.70 4.85 -7.15
N HIS A 148 0.21 4.48 -6.26
CA HIS A 148 1.65 4.47 -6.48
C HIS A 148 2.12 3.01 -6.52
N LEU A 149 2.58 2.54 -7.67
CA LEU A 149 3.05 1.18 -7.87
C LEU A 149 4.58 1.13 -7.95
N ASP A 150 5.17 0.10 -7.32
CA ASP A 150 6.63 -0.04 -7.24
C ASP A 150 7.12 -1.28 -7.98
N LEU A 151 8.22 -1.13 -8.74
CA LEU A 151 9.01 -2.22 -9.31
C LEU A 151 10.45 -2.15 -8.81
N ILE A 152 11.10 -3.31 -8.69
CA ILE A 152 12.52 -3.41 -8.30
C ILE A 152 13.30 -4.10 -9.42
N ALA A 153 14.27 -3.38 -10.01
CA ALA A 153 15.22 -3.93 -10.95
C ALA A 153 16.37 -4.67 -10.22
N GLY A 154 16.87 -5.74 -10.83
CA GLY A 154 17.98 -6.53 -10.29
C GLY A 154 17.56 -7.65 -9.35
N LEU A 155 16.29 -8.03 -9.35
CA LEU A 155 15.80 -9.20 -8.63
C LEU A 155 16.30 -10.51 -9.29
N PRO A 156 16.43 -11.61 -8.52
CA PRO A 156 16.81 -12.91 -9.08
C PRO A 156 15.88 -13.37 -10.21
N TYR A 157 16.43 -14.03 -11.23
CA TYR A 157 15.70 -14.55 -12.39
C TYR A 157 14.96 -13.50 -13.22
N GLU A 158 15.38 -12.25 -13.14
CA GLU A 158 14.81 -11.15 -13.91
C GLU A 158 15.90 -10.41 -14.69
N ASP A 159 16.04 -10.74 -15.96
CA ASP A 159 16.88 -10.02 -16.91
C ASP A 159 16.19 -8.75 -17.43
N TYR A 160 16.87 -8.01 -18.30
CA TYR A 160 16.37 -6.77 -18.86
C TYR A 160 15.03 -6.95 -19.59
N GLU A 161 14.88 -8.01 -20.37
CA GLU A 161 13.66 -8.27 -21.13
C GLU A 161 12.49 -8.66 -20.22
N SER A 162 12.75 -9.49 -19.20
CA SER A 162 11.77 -9.86 -18.20
C SER A 162 11.32 -8.66 -17.37
N PHE A 163 12.25 -7.81 -16.97
CA PHE A 163 11.93 -6.55 -16.30
C PHE A 163 11.11 -5.62 -17.21
N GLY A 164 11.45 -5.53 -18.50
CA GLY A 164 10.66 -4.79 -19.49
C GLY A 164 9.21 -5.26 -19.55
N ARG A 165 8.98 -6.59 -19.59
CA ARG A 165 7.61 -7.16 -19.55
C ARG A 165 6.88 -6.82 -18.24
N SER A 166 7.57 -6.85 -17.11
CA SER A 166 7.01 -6.44 -15.81
C SER A 166 6.64 -4.95 -15.82
N PHE A 167 7.51 -4.11 -16.37
CA PHE A 167 7.26 -2.69 -16.53
C PHE A 167 6.03 -2.42 -17.40
N ASP A 168 5.98 -3.01 -18.60
CA ASP A 168 4.85 -2.82 -19.54
C ASP A 168 3.52 -3.24 -18.91
N ARG A 169 3.51 -4.38 -18.21
CA ARG A 169 2.31 -4.87 -17.52
C ARG A 169 1.83 -3.91 -16.44
N VAL A 170 2.74 -3.43 -15.60
CA VAL A 170 2.39 -2.49 -14.50
C VAL A 170 2.03 -1.11 -15.03
N TYR A 171 2.73 -0.65 -16.08
CA TYR A 171 2.39 0.61 -16.75
C TYR A 171 1.00 0.57 -17.39
N ALA A 172 0.60 -0.57 -17.94
CA ALA A 172 -0.74 -0.76 -18.52
C ALA A 172 -1.87 -0.69 -17.46
N MET A 173 -1.57 -0.85 -16.17
CA MET A 173 -2.53 -0.65 -15.08
C MET A 173 -2.86 0.84 -14.83
N GLN A 174 -2.14 1.75 -15.49
CA GLN A 174 -2.34 3.21 -15.42
C GLN A 174 -2.27 3.78 -14.00
N PRO A 175 -1.21 3.48 -13.22
CA PRO A 175 -1.04 4.12 -11.91
C PRO A 175 -0.79 5.62 -12.06
N GLU A 176 -1.18 6.41 -11.06
CA GLU A 176 -0.85 7.84 -11.00
C GLU A 176 0.66 8.06 -10.79
N GLN A 177 1.33 7.08 -10.19
CA GLN A 177 2.79 7.08 -10.02
C GLN A 177 3.36 5.68 -10.17
N LEU A 178 4.43 5.54 -10.95
CA LEU A 178 5.23 4.33 -11.05
C LEU A 178 6.67 4.63 -10.57
N GLN A 179 7.11 3.88 -9.56
CA GLN A 179 8.46 3.99 -9.03
C GLN A 179 9.28 2.79 -9.45
N LEU A 180 10.48 3.07 -9.97
CA LEU A 180 11.47 2.06 -10.28
C LEU A 180 12.60 2.16 -9.25
N GLY A 181 12.75 1.11 -8.44
CA GLY A 181 13.84 0.95 -7.50
C GLY A 181 14.89 -0.03 -8.02
N PHE A 182 16.06 -0.03 -7.37
CA PHE A 182 17.08 -1.06 -7.58
C PHE A 182 17.21 -1.91 -6.32
N LEU A 183 17.43 -3.20 -6.51
CA LEU A 183 17.77 -4.08 -5.40
C LEU A 183 19.01 -3.53 -4.69
N LYS A 184 18.91 -3.30 -3.39
CA LYS A 184 20.03 -2.90 -2.53
C LYS A 184 20.57 -4.16 -1.85
N VAL A 185 21.86 -4.41 -2.03
CA VAL A 185 22.61 -5.53 -1.44
C VAL A 185 23.43 -5.02 -0.27
#